data_75a323fa9c2102f82c8f7ed36e7911c3
#
_entry.id   75a323fa9c2102f82c8f7ed36e7911c3
#
_cell.length_a   1.000
_cell.length_b   1.000
_cell.length_c   1.000
_cell.angle_alpha   90.00
_cell.angle_beta   90.00
_cell.angle_gamma   90.00
#
_symmetry.space_group_name_H-M   'P 1'
#
loop_
_entity.id
_entity.type
_entity.pdbx_description
1 polymer ?
#
loop_
_entity_poly.entity_id
_entity_poly.type
_entity_poly.pdbx_seq_one_letter_code
_entity_poly.pdbx_strand_id
1 'polypeptide(L)'
;MPSSPEYCLILFSSELEFTLINKVKMNKLIVDVANDKIFLMIITTSNIYNITHENTKINYEKLTIIINDFLSSNNLEISDINEIYVNKGPGSFAGIRNSLSVVKAFNLAK
;
A
#
# COMPACT_ATOMS: atom_id res chain seq x y z
N MET A 1 10.79 15.52 -19.72
CA MET A 1 11.35 14.64 -18.70
C MET A 1 10.26 14.25 -17.70
N PRO A 2 10.05 12.96 -17.51
CA PRO A 2 9.02 12.56 -16.57
C PRO A 2 9.40 12.95 -15.14
N SER A 3 8.41 13.39 -14.38
CA SER A 3 8.63 13.71 -12.98
C SER A 3 8.80 12.43 -12.17
N SER A 4 9.55 12.50 -11.09
CA SER A 4 9.68 11.37 -10.17
C SER A 4 8.34 11.11 -9.47
N PRO A 5 7.98 9.85 -9.20
CA PRO A 5 6.78 9.55 -8.41
C PRO A 5 6.84 10.20 -7.04
N GLU A 6 5.68 10.62 -6.55
CA GLU A 6 5.54 11.13 -5.19
C GLU A 6 4.71 10.14 -4.38
N TYR A 7 5.22 9.74 -3.23
CA TYR A 7 4.51 8.83 -2.33
C TYR A 7 3.96 9.60 -1.13
N CYS A 8 2.72 9.28 -0.77
CA CYS A 8 2.06 9.82 0.41
C CYS A 8 2.09 8.76 1.50
N LEU A 9 2.64 9.11 2.65
CA LEU A 9 2.68 8.22 3.80
C LEU A 9 1.34 8.28 4.53
N ILE A 10 0.71 7.11 4.69
CA ILE A 10 -0.49 6.96 5.50
C ILE A 10 -0.09 6.16 6.74
N LEU A 11 -0.16 6.79 7.90
CA LEU A 11 0.24 6.17 9.16
C LEU A 11 -0.94 5.54 9.88
N PHE A 12 -0.70 4.39 10.49
CA PHE A 12 -1.56 3.82 11.52
C PHE A 12 -0.96 4.24 12.86
N SER A 13 -1.19 5.48 13.22
CA SER A 13 -0.39 6.23 14.21
C SER A 13 -0.17 5.57 15.56
N SER A 14 -1.18 4.98 16.15
CA SER A 14 -1.04 4.37 17.47
C SER A 14 -0.04 3.21 17.49
N GLU A 15 0.00 2.45 16.40
CA GLU A 15 0.90 1.33 16.26
C GLU A 15 2.32 1.75 15.94
N LEU A 16 2.48 2.85 15.21
CA LEU A 16 3.80 3.39 14.91
C LEU A 16 4.52 3.80 16.20
N GLU A 17 3.82 4.51 17.08
CA GLU A 17 4.39 4.91 18.36
C GLU A 17 4.79 3.71 19.22
N PHE A 18 3.92 2.71 19.30
CA PHE A 18 4.22 1.47 20.01
C PHE A 18 5.44 0.78 19.42
N THR A 19 5.53 0.71 18.09
CA THR A 19 6.63 0.07 17.39
C THR A 19 7.96 0.76 17.69
N LEU A 20 7.99 2.08 17.70
CA LEU A 20 9.20 2.85 18.00
C LEU A 20 9.69 2.62 19.42
N ILE A 21 8.77 2.61 20.38
CA ILE A 21 9.09 2.44 21.80
C ILE A 21 9.58 1.02 22.07
N ASN A 22 8.94 0.03 21.50
CA ASN A 22 9.19 -1.37 21.82
C ASN A 22 10.13 -2.07 20.83
N LYS A 23 10.61 -1.36 19.81
CA LYS A 23 11.49 -1.91 18.77
C LYS A 23 10.88 -3.13 18.08
N VAL A 24 9.56 -3.13 17.91
CA VAL A 24 8.84 -4.17 17.22
C VAL A 24 9.05 -4.01 15.71
N LYS A 25 8.85 -5.09 14.95
CA LYS A 25 8.95 -5.06 13.49
C LYS A 25 8.10 -3.94 12.90
N MET A 26 8.65 -3.19 11.97
CA MET A 26 7.93 -2.19 11.20
C MET A 26 7.72 -2.70 9.79
N ASN A 27 6.47 -2.99 9.45
CA ASN A 27 6.08 -3.46 8.13
C ASN A 27 5.49 -2.31 7.33
N LYS A 28 5.92 -2.18 6.08
CA LYS A 28 5.49 -1.11 5.18
C LYS A 28 4.82 -1.71 3.96
N LEU A 29 3.75 -1.08 3.52
CA LEU A 29 3.06 -1.43 2.28
C LEU A 29 3.16 -0.25 1.32
N ILE A 30 3.57 -0.51 0.10
CA ILE A 30 3.62 0.50 -0.97
C ILE A 30 2.56 0.14 -2.00
N VAL A 31 1.71 1.10 -2.34
CA VAL A 31 0.62 0.95 -3.30
C VAL A 31 0.81 1.98 -4.41
N ASP A 32 0.99 1.50 -5.63
CA ASP A 32 1.18 2.35 -6.80
C ASP A 32 0.22 1.95 -7.91
N VAL A 33 -0.82 2.75 -8.14
CA VAL A 33 -1.83 2.57 -9.19
C VAL A 33 -1.88 3.77 -10.13
N ALA A 34 -0.83 4.58 -10.14
CA ALA A 34 -0.81 5.81 -10.93
C ALA A 34 -0.61 5.57 -12.43
N ASN A 35 -0.06 4.43 -12.81
CA ASN A 35 0.30 4.11 -14.19
C ASN A 35 -0.52 2.94 -14.73
N ASP A 36 -0.06 2.33 -15.82
CA ASP A 36 -0.73 1.22 -16.48
C ASP A 36 -0.62 -0.11 -15.75
N LYS A 37 0.16 -0.14 -14.68
CA LYS A 37 0.31 -1.32 -13.82
C LYS A 37 -0.12 -0.98 -12.40
N ILE A 38 -0.65 -1.97 -11.71
CA ILE A 38 -0.84 -1.92 -10.26
C ILE A 38 0.40 -2.56 -9.66
N PHE A 39 1.17 -1.80 -8.93
CA PHE A 39 2.38 -2.28 -8.27
C PHE A 39 2.17 -2.25 -6.76
N LEU A 40 2.43 -3.37 -6.10
CA LEU A 40 2.37 -3.49 -4.65
C LEU A 40 3.69 -4.02 -4.13
N MET A 41 4.15 -3.47 -3.02
CA MET A 41 5.37 -3.92 -2.36
C MET A 41 5.14 -3.96 -0.85
N ILE A 42 5.66 -5.00 -0.22
CA ILE A 42 5.70 -5.11 1.24
C ILE A 42 7.15 -5.14 1.65
N ILE A 43 7.52 -4.27 2.58
CA ILE A 43 8.87 -4.21 3.15
C ILE A 43 8.75 -4.56 4.62
N THR A 44 9.41 -5.64 5.02
CA THR A 44 9.52 -6.04 6.42
C THR A 44 10.97 -5.90 6.87
N THR A 45 11.24 -6.18 8.14
CA THR A 45 12.62 -6.13 8.65
C THR A 45 13.55 -7.16 8.01
N SER A 46 13.00 -8.23 7.47
CA SER A 46 13.79 -9.36 6.93
C SER A 46 13.61 -9.60 5.45
N ASN A 47 12.51 -9.15 4.86
CA ASN A 47 12.17 -9.49 3.48
C ASN A 47 11.50 -8.34 2.74
N ILE A 48 11.56 -8.41 1.40
CA ILE A 48 10.83 -7.51 0.51
C ILE A 48 10.05 -8.38 -0.45
N TYR A 49 8.74 -8.12 -0.56
CA TYR A 49 7.85 -8.81 -1.49
C TYR A 49 7.24 -7.79 -2.43
N ASN A 50 7.05 -8.16 -3.69
CA ASN A 50 6.36 -7.30 -4.63
C ASN A 50 5.53 -8.11 -5.61
N ILE A 51 4.53 -7.46 -6.19
CA ILE A 51 3.67 -8.05 -7.21
C ILE A 51 3.18 -6.95 -8.14
N THR A 52 2.95 -7.29 -9.39
CA THR A 52 2.47 -6.37 -10.41
C THR A 52 1.27 -6.98 -11.11
N HIS A 53 0.22 -6.21 -11.28
CA HIS A 53 -0.97 -6.58 -12.05
C HIS A 53 -1.21 -5.54 -13.13
N GLU A 54 -1.93 -5.93 -14.19
CA GLU A 54 -2.40 -4.96 -15.17
C GLU A 54 -3.43 -4.04 -14.51
N ASN A 55 -3.34 -2.75 -14.80
CA ASN A 55 -4.29 -1.78 -14.28
C ASN A 55 -5.53 -1.71 -15.19
N THR A 56 -6.25 -2.84 -15.28
CA THR A 56 -7.50 -2.92 -16.02
C THR A 56 -8.66 -2.41 -15.17
N LYS A 57 -9.79 -2.13 -15.79
CA LYS A 57 -10.98 -1.72 -15.06
C LYS A 57 -11.38 -2.75 -13.99
N ILE A 58 -11.27 -4.04 -14.32
CA ILE A 58 -11.62 -5.11 -13.39
C ILE A 58 -10.68 -5.10 -12.18
N ASN A 59 -9.38 -5.02 -12.41
CA ASN A 59 -8.40 -5.00 -11.32
C ASN A 59 -8.51 -3.72 -10.49
N TYR A 60 -8.77 -2.60 -11.14
CA TYR A 60 -9.00 -1.33 -10.47
C TYR A 60 -10.16 -1.43 -9.47
N GLU A 61 -11.26 -2.07 -9.88
CA GLU A 61 -12.43 -2.24 -9.01
C GLU A 61 -12.19 -3.25 -7.90
N LYS A 62 -11.21 -4.14 -8.07
CA LYS A 62 -10.87 -5.19 -7.09
C LYS A 62 -9.62 -4.87 -6.28
N LEU A 63 -9.21 -3.61 -6.23
CA LEU A 63 -7.94 -3.24 -5.57
C LEU A 63 -7.88 -3.72 -4.12
N THR A 64 -8.95 -3.60 -3.37
CA THR A 64 -9.02 -4.08 -1.98
C THR A 64 -8.72 -5.58 -1.90
N ILE A 65 -9.33 -6.36 -2.79
CA ILE A 65 -9.14 -7.81 -2.83
C ILE A 65 -7.70 -8.14 -3.21
N ILE A 66 -7.16 -7.43 -4.21
CA ILE A 66 -5.77 -7.64 -4.66
C ILE A 66 -4.79 -7.36 -3.52
N ILE A 67 -4.98 -6.29 -2.77
CA ILE A 67 -4.12 -5.97 -1.62
C ILE A 67 -4.23 -7.05 -0.55
N ASN A 68 -5.44 -7.46 -0.18
CA ASN A 68 -5.63 -8.49 0.83
C ASN A 68 -5.04 -9.83 0.40
N ASP A 69 -5.21 -10.22 -0.85
CA ASP A 69 -4.64 -11.45 -1.38
C ASP A 69 -3.10 -11.42 -1.36
N PHE A 70 -2.52 -10.28 -1.71
CA PHE A 70 -1.06 -10.11 -1.66
C PHE A 70 -0.53 -10.24 -0.24
N LEU A 71 -1.19 -9.60 0.72
CA LEU A 71 -0.81 -9.71 2.12
C LEU A 71 -0.92 -11.16 2.60
N SER A 72 -2.05 -11.82 2.32
CA SER A 72 -2.30 -13.19 2.75
C SER A 72 -1.31 -14.18 2.16
N SER A 73 -0.91 -13.99 0.91
CA SER A 73 0.05 -14.88 0.28
C SER A 73 1.46 -14.77 0.89
N ASN A 74 1.71 -13.73 1.67
CA ASN A 74 2.95 -13.53 2.41
C ASN A 74 2.76 -13.68 3.92
N ASN A 75 1.66 -14.32 4.33
CA ASN A 75 1.33 -14.58 5.74
C ASN A 75 1.17 -13.31 6.56
N LEU A 76 0.60 -12.27 5.95
CA LEU A 76 0.36 -10.99 6.60
C LEU A 76 -1.11 -10.60 6.50
N GLU A 77 -1.54 -9.77 7.44
CA GLU A 77 -2.85 -9.12 7.43
C GLU A 77 -2.64 -7.61 7.43
N ILE A 78 -3.67 -6.86 7.11
CA ILE A 78 -3.57 -5.40 7.13
C ILE A 78 -3.23 -4.89 8.55
N SER A 79 -3.62 -5.61 9.58
CA SER A 79 -3.29 -5.25 10.96
C SER A 79 -1.78 -5.35 11.26
N ASP A 80 -1.03 -6.09 10.44
CA ASP A 80 0.42 -6.20 10.58
C ASP A 80 1.17 -5.04 9.94
N ILE A 81 0.49 -4.19 9.17
CA ILE A 81 1.11 -3.09 8.44
C ILE A 81 1.11 -1.84 9.31
N ASN A 82 2.28 -1.23 9.47
CA ASN A 82 2.48 -0.05 10.30
C ASN A 82 2.45 1.25 9.49
N GLU A 83 2.93 1.21 8.25
CA GLU A 83 2.97 2.36 7.37
C GLU A 83 2.52 1.97 5.98
N ILE A 84 1.71 2.82 5.34
CA ILE A 84 1.29 2.63 3.95
C ILE A 84 1.72 3.85 3.16
N TYR A 85 2.40 3.62 2.04
CA TYR A 85 2.82 4.65 1.10
C TYR A 85 2.01 4.50 -0.17
N VAL A 86 1.40 5.59 -0.62
CA VAL A 86 0.60 5.60 -1.84
C VAL A 86 1.23 6.59 -2.82
N ASN A 87 1.48 6.15 -4.06
CA ASN A 87 1.94 7.03 -5.11
C ASN A 87 0.81 8.01 -5.47
N LYS A 88 1.02 9.31 -5.22
CA LYS A 88 0.03 10.35 -5.50
C LYS A 88 0.30 11.12 -6.79
N GLY A 89 1.26 10.67 -7.59
CA GLY A 89 1.56 11.27 -8.88
C GLY A 89 3.04 11.38 -9.20
N PRO A 90 3.35 11.80 -10.41
CA PRO A 90 2.40 12.02 -11.50
C PRO A 90 1.85 10.70 -12.05
N GLY A 91 0.64 10.73 -12.59
CA GLY A 91 0.03 9.55 -13.17
C GLY A 91 -1.48 9.68 -13.28
N SER A 92 -2.19 8.54 -13.39
CA SER A 92 -3.64 8.51 -13.52
C SER A 92 -4.33 9.09 -12.28
N PHE A 93 -5.10 10.14 -12.50
CA PHE A 93 -5.87 10.77 -11.43
C PHE A 93 -6.87 9.81 -10.80
N ALA A 94 -7.54 9.00 -11.62
CA ALA A 94 -8.52 8.03 -11.13
C ALA A 94 -7.85 6.93 -10.31
N GLY A 95 -6.70 6.42 -10.76
CA GLY A 95 -5.96 5.40 -10.02
C GLY A 95 -5.47 5.90 -8.67
N ILE A 96 -4.95 7.12 -8.63
CA ILE A 96 -4.48 7.75 -7.40
C ILE A 96 -5.64 7.91 -6.40
N ARG A 97 -6.79 8.40 -6.85
CA ARG A 97 -7.96 8.56 -5.99
C ARG A 97 -8.46 7.23 -5.45
N ASN A 98 -8.48 6.20 -6.28
CA ASN A 98 -8.93 4.88 -5.86
C ASN A 98 -8.01 4.31 -4.78
N SER A 99 -6.71 4.36 -4.99
CA SER A 99 -5.75 3.84 -4.02
C SER A 99 -5.85 4.58 -2.68
N LEU A 100 -5.99 5.89 -2.69
CA LEU A 100 -6.16 6.67 -1.47
C LEU A 100 -7.44 6.29 -0.74
N SER A 101 -8.55 6.09 -1.46
CA SER A 101 -9.81 5.67 -0.85
C SER A 101 -9.70 4.30 -0.19
N VAL A 102 -9.08 3.35 -0.87
CA VAL A 102 -8.90 1.99 -0.35
C VAL A 102 -8.04 2.01 0.91
N VAL A 103 -6.92 2.73 0.88
CA VAL A 103 -6.00 2.82 2.02
C VAL A 103 -6.68 3.49 3.22
N LYS A 104 -7.46 4.54 3.00
CA LYS A 104 -8.21 5.19 4.07
C LYS A 104 -9.24 4.25 4.69
N ALA A 105 -9.89 3.42 3.87
CA ALA A 105 -10.83 2.43 4.37
C ALA A 105 -10.13 1.41 5.26
N PHE A 106 -8.96 0.93 4.88
CA PHE A 106 -8.16 0.04 5.72
C PHE A 106 -7.79 0.71 7.05
N ASN A 107 -7.40 1.98 7.02
CA ASN A 107 -7.04 2.70 8.22
C ASN A 107 -8.23 2.82 9.20
N LEU A 108 -9.43 3.04 8.69
CA LEU A 108 -10.64 3.11 9.51
C LEU A 108 -11.02 1.75 10.11
N ALA A 109 -10.75 0.67 9.38
CA ALA A 109 -11.05 -0.69 9.84
C ALA A 109 -10.06 -1.17 10.89
N LYS A 110 -8.93 -0.53 10.99
CA LYS A 110 -7.87 -0.89 11.92
C LYS A 110 -8.12 -0.26 13.31
#